data_80fdbd978a522c565428df6fda395960
#
_entry.id   80fdbd978a522c565428df6fda395960
#
_cell.length_a   1.000
_cell.length_b   1.000
_cell.length_c   1.000
_cell.angle_alpha   90.00
_cell.angle_beta   90.00
_cell.angle_gamma   90.00
#
_symmetry.space_group_name_H-M   'P 1'
#
loop_
_entity.id
_entity.type
_entity.pdbx_description
1 polymer ?
#
loop_
_entity_poly.entity_id
_entity_poly.type
_entity_poly.pdbx_seq_one_letter_code
_entity_poly.pdbx_strand_id
1 'polypeptide(L)'
;MKKYLKMPRALRRATLLAMLPVFFLAGCGQKTECEKSIDTAMGTVISQTVYVTGNSATTTNSEINEKITDVLLQKLNDLEQKELSWRLESAEVARINAAAGEGQTSVSPAMAEWLGRCR
;
A
#
# COMPACT_ATOMS: atom_id res chain seq x y z
N MET A 1 0.73 63.54 -8.43
CA MET A 1 -0.24 63.55 -7.29
C MET A 1 -1.07 62.27 -7.29
N LYS A 2 -0.82 61.32 -6.39
CA LYS A 2 -1.57 60.08 -6.30
C LYS A 2 -2.79 60.31 -5.39
N LYS A 3 -4.00 60.36 -5.96
CA LYS A 3 -5.26 60.40 -5.22
C LYS A 3 -5.53 59.01 -4.65
N TYR A 4 -5.30 58.81 -3.37
CA TYR A 4 -5.77 57.64 -2.67
C TYR A 4 -7.28 57.76 -2.48
N LEU A 5 -8.07 56.92 -3.21
CA LEU A 5 -9.49 56.79 -2.99
C LEU A 5 -9.72 56.22 -1.57
N LYS A 6 -10.23 57.06 -0.67
CA LYS A 6 -10.66 56.61 0.66
C LYS A 6 -11.94 55.79 0.47
N MET A 7 -11.84 54.48 0.43
CA MET A 7 -12.99 53.57 0.44
C MET A 7 -13.78 53.72 1.74
N PRO A 8 -15.11 53.88 1.67
CA PRO A 8 -15.95 53.98 2.86
C PRO A 8 -15.85 52.71 3.69
N ARG A 9 -15.88 52.85 5.02
CA ARG A 9 -15.70 51.75 5.99
C ARG A 9 -16.70 50.60 5.79
N ALA A 10 -17.89 50.90 5.30
CA ALA A 10 -18.92 49.89 4.96
C ALA A 10 -18.47 48.99 3.80
N LEU A 11 -17.81 49.54 2.78
CA LEU A 11 -17.35 48.79 1.60
C LEU A 11 -16.16 47.88 1.97
N ARG A 12 -15.27 48.31 2.88
CA ARG A 12 -14.18 47.46 3.40
C ARG A 12 -14.69 46.27 4.21
N ARG A 13 -15.78 46.41 4.96
CA ARG A 13 -16.39 45.30 5.72
C ARG A 13 -17.09 44.32 4.78
N ALA A 14 -17.77 44.80 3.75
CA ALA A 14 -18.41 43.96 2.74
C ALA A 14 -17.39 43.14 1.92
N THR A 15 -16.26 43.71 1.53
CA THR A 15 -15.18 42.98 0.82
C THR A 15 -14.49 41.95 1.71
N LEU A 16 -14.31 42.23 3.02
CA LEU A 16 -13.76 41.26 3.95
C LEU A 16 -14.70 40.08 4.19
N LEU A 17 -16.04 40.33 4.29
CA LEU A 17 -17.04 39.28 4.45
C LEU A 17 -17.19 38.42 3.17
N ALA A 18 -17.04 39.01 1.99
CA ALA A 18 -17.11 38.29 0.71
C ALA A 18 -15.88 37.43 0.40
N MET A 19 -14.72 37.75 1.00
CA MET A 19 -13.49 36.93 0.86
C MET A 19 -13.46 35.69 1.74
N LEU A 20 -14.26 35.67 2.84
CA LEU A 20 -14.28 34.56 3.77
C LEU A 20 -14.72 33.22 3.14
N PRO A 21 -15.79 33.14 2.34
CA PRO A 21 -16.21 31.86 1.76
C PRO A 21 -15.26 31.32 0.69
N VAL A 22 -14.45 32.16 0.04
CA VAL A 22 -13.48 31.70 -0.98
C VAL A 22 -12.36 30.89 -0.36
N PHE A 23 -12.00 31.14 0.90
CA PHE A 23 -10.97 30.37 1.61
C PHE A 23 -11.43 28.96 2.00
N PHE A 24 -12.75 28.72 2.16
CA PHE A 24 -13.30 27.42 2.49
C PHE A 24 -13.46 26.48 1.29
N LEU A 25 -13.42 27.02 0.07
CA LEU A 25 -13.55 26.23 -1.16
C LEU A 25 -12.19 25.68 -1.67
N ALA A 26 -11.07 26.12 -1.12
CA ALA A 26 -9.74 25.62 -1.43
C ALA A 26 -9.37 24.38 -0.57
N GLY A 27 -10.32 23.58 -0.17
CA GLY A 27 -10.08 22.28 0.40
C GLY A 27 -9.44 21.40 -0.66
N CYS A 28 -8.13 21.16 -0.59
CA CYS A 28 -7.43 20.14 -1.36
C CYS A 28 -8.06 18.79 -1.05
N GLY A 29 -9.01 18.37 -1.86
CA GLY A 29 -9.47 16.99 -1.90
C GLY A 29 -8.33 16.13 -2.43
N GLN A 30 -7.55 15.51 -1.56
CA GLN A 30 -6.63 14.45 -1.97
C GLN A 30 -7.46 13.34 -2.61
N LYS A 31 -7.27 13.14 -3.92
CA LYS A 31 -7.84 11.97 -4.59
C LYS A 31 -7.13 10.74 -4.06
N THR A 32 -7.88 9.88 -3.39
CA THR A 32 -7.43 8.52 -3.08
C THR A 32 -7.91 7.65 -4.23
N GLU A 33 -6.98 7.09 -4.96
CA GLU A 33 -7.27 6.09 -5.98
C GLU A 33 -7.11 4.71 -5.37
N CYS A 34 -8.02 3.81 -5.73
CA CYS A 34 -8.03 2.45 -5.23
C CYS A 34 -8.07 1.52 -6.44
N GLU A 35 -7.14 0.58 -6.48
CA GLU A 35 -7.09 -0.46 -7.48
C GLU A 35 -7.27 -1.82 -6.80
N LYS A 36 -8.04 -2.68 -7.45
CA LYS A 36 -8.29 -4.04 -6.99
C LYS A 36 -7.72 -5.01 -7.99
N SER A 37 -6.91 -5.96 -7.52
CA SER A 37 -6.51 -7.11 -8.30
C SER A 37 -6.97 -8.42 -7.64
N ILE A 38 -7.17 -9.42 -8.47
CA ILE A 38 -7.52 -10.78 -8.05
C ILE A 38 -6.52 -11.71 -8.71
N ASP A 39 -5.73 -12.40 -7.91
CA ASP A 39 -4.69 -13.31 -8.33
C ASP A 39 -4.79 -14.64 -7.60
N THR A 40 -3.99 -15.61 -8.01
CA THR A 40 -3.88 -16.90 -7.33
C THR A 40 -2.47 -17.10 -6.81
N ALA A 41 -2.35 -17.35 -5.50
CA ALA A 41 -1.10 -17.77 -4.89
C ALA A 41 -1.40 -18.67 -3.69
N MET A 42 -0.43 -19.48 -3.31
CA MET A 42 -0.54 -20.41 -2.17
C MET A 42 -1.74 -21.38 -2.30
N GLY A 43 -2.15 -21.70 -3.52
CA GLY A 43 -3.30 -22.57 -3.79
C GLY A 43 -4.67 -21.96 -3.46
N THR A 44 -4.75 -20.64 -3.32
CA THR A 44 -5.99 -19.91 -3.05
C THR A 44 -6.11 -18.67 -3.91
N VAL A 45 -7.30 -18.08 -3.94
CA VAL A 45 -7.55 -16.79 -4.60
C VAL A 45 -7.23 -15.66 -3.62
N ILE A 46 -6.40 -14.73 -4.07
CA ILE A 46 -5.99 -13.55 -3.30
C ILE A 46 -6.62 -12.32 -3.92
N SER A 47 -7.38 -11.57 -3.12
CA SER A 47 -7.89 -10.26 -3.51
C SER A 47 -7.06 -9.17 -2.83
N GLN A 48 -6.47 -8.30 -3.62
CA GLN A 48 -5.67 -7.19 -3.13
C GLN A 48 -6.40 -5.88 -3.43
N THR A 49 -6.29 -4.94 -2.51
CA THR A 49 -6.80 -3.58 -2.71
C THR A 49 -5.71 -2.61 -2.28
N VAL A 50 -5.21 -1.84 -3.23
CA VAL A 50 -4.15 -0.85 -2.99
C VAL A 50 -4.76 0.55 -3.02
N TYR A 51 -4.48 1.34 -1.99
CA TYR A 51 -4.89 2.72 -1.88
C TYR A 51 -3.67 3.61 -2.00
N VAL A 52 -3.65 4.47 -3.01
CA VAL A 52 -2.60 5.49 -3.16
C VAL A 52 -3.20 6.86 -2.94
N THR A 53 -2.62 7.58 -1.99
CA THR A 53 -3.02 8.95 -1.67
C THR A 53 -1.86 9.88 -2.03
N GLY A 54 -2.07 10.77 -2.97
CA GLY A 54 -1.05 11.77 -3.33
C GLY A 54 -1.18 12.24 -4.77
N ASN A 55 -0.65 13.43 -5.02
CA ASN A 55 -0.48 13.97 -6.35
C ASN A 55 1.00 13.83 -6.73
N SER A 56 1.38 12.70 -7.31
CA SER A 56 2.69 12.58 -7.94
C SER A 56 2.59 13.13 -9.37
N ALA A 57 3.26 14.22 -9.63
CA ALA A 57 3.25 14.87 -10.95
C ALA A 57 4.02 14.06 -12.02
N THR A 58 4.70 12.98 -11.64
CA THR A 58 5.66 12.27 -12.49
C THR A 58 5.27 10.82 -12.80
N THR A 59 4.40 10.21 -12.03
CA THR A 59 3.98 8.81 -12.25
C THR A 59 2.49 8.71 -11.96
N THR A 60 1.75 8.07 -12.86
CA THR A 60 0.32 7.84 -12.67
C THR A 60 0.11 6.93 -11.46
N ASN A 61 -0.86 7.23 -10.61
CA ASN A 61 -1.19 6.40 -9.43
C ASN A 61 -1.48 4.94 -9.83
N SER A 62 -2.04 4.73 -11.02
CA SER A 62 -2.26 3.40 -11.61
C SER A 62 -0.97 2.61 -11.78
N GLU A 63 0.11 3.22 -12.30
CA GLU A 63 1.41 2.53 -12.47
C GLU A 63 2.06 2.18 -11.13
N ILE A 64 1.86 3.01 -10.11
CA ILE A 64 2.34 2.73 -8.75
C ILE A 64 1.58 1.56 -8.16
N ASN A 65 0.26 1.54 -8.31
CA ASN A 65 -0.61 0.47 -7.82
C ASN A 65 -0.26 -0.86 -8.46
N GLU A 66 -0.09 -0.90 -9.79
CA GLU A 66 0.32 -2.09 -10.53
C GLU A 66 1.64 -2.65 -10.02
N LYS A 67 2.67 -1.79 -9.89
CA LYS A 67 3.97 -2.22 -9.36
C LYS A 67 3.89 -2.76 -7.92
N ILE A 68 3.09 -2.16 -7.06
CA ILE A 68 2.91 -2.63 -5.68
C ILE A 68 2.25 -4.01 -5.69
N THR A 69 1.22 -4.19 -6.51
CA THR A 69 0.50 -5.46 -6.65
C THR A 69 1.43 -6.56 -7.14
N ASP A 70 2.22 -6.29 -8.18
CA ASP A 70 3.19 -7.25 -8.73
C ASP A 70 4.25 -7.65 -7.71
N VAL A 71 4.82 -6.69 -6.98
CA VAL A 71 5.81 -6.95 -5.94
C VAL A 71 5.24 -7.80 -4.81
N LEU A 72 4.01 -7.54 -4.40
CA LEU A 72 3.33 -8.32 -3.36
C LEU A 72 3.08 -9.76 -3.84
N LEU A 73 2.58 -9.94 -5.06
CA LEU A 73 2.32 -11.25 -5.64
C LEU A 73 3.61 -12.05 -5.81
N GLN A 74 4.68 -11.41 -6.29
CA GLN A 74 5.99 -12.05 -6.39
C GLN A 74 6.51 -12.51 -5.03
N LYS A 75 6.36 -11.69 -3.99
CA LYS A 75 6.74 -12.03 -2.62
C LYS A 75 5.96 -13.24 -2.10
N LEU A 76 4.65 -13.31 -2.35
CA LEU A 76 3.81 -14.43 -1.95
C LEU A 76 4.23 -15.72 -2.66
N ASN A 77 4.48 -15.65 -3.97
CA ASN A 77 4.96 -16.78 -4.75
C ASN A 77 6.35 -17.25 -4.29
N ASP A 78 7.26 -16.33 -3.98
CA ASP A 78 8.58 -16.67 -3.44
C ASP A 78 8.48 -17.39 -2.09
N LEU A 79 7.61 -16.91 -1.20
CA LEU A 79 7.33 -17.56 0.08
C LEU A 79 6.78 -18.97 -0.11
N GLU A 80 5.81 -19.15 -1.00
CA GLU A 80 5.26 -20.46 -1.31
C GLU A 80 6.34 -21.41 -1.82
N GLN A 81 7.08 -20.98 -2.84
CA GLN A 81 8.03 -21.87 -3.53
C GLN A 81 9.24 -22.23 -2.70
N LYS A 82 9.72 -21.31 -1.86
CA LYS A 82 10.99 -21.52 -1.12
C LYS A 82 10.77 -21.99 0.32
N GLU A 83 9.66 -21.56 0.93
CA GLU A 83 9.53 -21.72 2.38
C GLU A 83 8.28 -22.55 2.76
N LEU A 84 7.09 -22.12 2.39
CA LEU A 84 5.85 -22.57 3.02
C LEU A 84 5.12 -23.72 2.32
N SER A 85 5.44 -24.03 1.07
CA SER A 85 4.74 -25.13 0.38
C SER A 85 5.09 -26.48 1.00
N TRP A 86 4.06 -27.23 1.31
CA TRP A 86 4.21 -28.63 1.69
C TRP A 86 4.22 -29.59 0.48
N ARG A 87 3.86 -29.08 -0.71
CA ARG A 87 3.74 -29.83 -1.96
C ARG A 87 4.96 -29.75 -2.86
N LEU A 88 5.72 -28.66 -2.74
CA LEU A 88 6.91 -28.43 -3.55
C LEU A 88 8.14 -28.91 -2.77
N GLU A 89 8.84 -29.90 -3.31
CA GLU A 89 10.05 -30.47 -2.69
C GLU A 89 11.15 -29.43 -2.45
N SER A 90 11.17 -28.36 -3.25
CA SER A 90 12.09 -27.24 -3.09
C SER A 90 11.81 -26.39 -1.86
N ALA A 91 10.58 -26.43 -1.31
CA ALA A 91 10.18 -25.62 -0.19
C ALA A 91 10.67 -26.22 1.15
N GLU A 92 10.99 -25.33 2.07
CA GLU A 92 11.56 -25.73 3.36
C GLU A 92 10.61 -26.55 4.22
N VAL A 93 9.31 -26.22 4.23
CA VAL A 93 8.28 -26.99 4.95
C VAL A 93 8.18 -28.41 4.42
N ALA A 94 8.22 -28.61 3.10
CA ALA A 94 8.18 -29.96 2.52
C ALA A 94 9.41 -30.78 2.96
N ARG A 95 10.59 -30.18 2.99
CA ARG A 95 11.85 -30.79 3.46
C ARG A 95 11.80 -31.17 4.94
N ILE A 96 11.27 -30.27 5.79
CA ILE A 96 11.08 -30.55 7.21
C ILE A 96 10.11 -31.71 7.40
N ASN A 97 8.99 -31.74 6.68
CA ASN A 97 8.03 -32.82 6.74
C ASN A 97 8.63 -34.18 6.30
N ALA A 98 9.43 -34.17 5.23
CA ALA A 98 10.09 -35.39 4.76
C ALA A 98 11.12 -35.94 5.77
N ALA A 99 11.74 -35.09 6.57
CA ALA A 99 12.70 -35.47 7.60
C ALA A 99 12.04 -35.77 8.97
N ALA A 100 10.72 -35.73 9.05
CA ALA A 100 9.99 -35.96 10.31
C ALA A 100 10.21 -37.38 10.82
N GLY A 101 10.71 -37.50 12.04
CA GLY A 101 11.03 -38.80 12.66
C GLY A 101 12.46 -39.28 12.43
N GLU A 102 13.23 -38.63 11.57
CA GLU A 102 14.61 -39.05 11.27
C GLU A 102 15.69 -38.29 12.07
N GLY A 103 15.27 -37.40 12.95
CA GLY A 103 16.20 -36.64 13.80
C GLY A 103 16.09 -35.13 13.64
N GLN A 104 17.22 -34.42 13.83
CA GLN A 104 17.26 -32.97 13.76
C GLN A 104 17.45 -32.51 12.30
N THR A 105 16.64 -31.57 11.86
CA THR A 105 16.77 -30.96 10.54
C THR A 105 17.17 -29.49 10.70
N SER A 106 18.14 -29.05 9.91
CA SER A 106 18.54 -27.64 9.87
C SER A 106 17.49 -26.84 9.11
N VAL A 107 17.15 -25.68 9.66
CA VAL A 107 16.19 -24.75 9.06
C VAL A 107 16.84 -23.39 8.84
N SER A 108 16.28 -22.62 7.92
CA SER A 108 16.71 -21.23 7.69
C SER A 108 16.43 -20.36 8.92
N PRO A 109 17.16 -19.24 9.11
CA PRO A 109 16.86 -18.30 10.19
C PRO A 109 15.42 -17.76 10.13
N ALA A 110 14.89 -17.54 8.93
CA ALA A 110 13.52 -17.11 8.73
C ALA A 110 12.52 -18.17 9.22
N MET A 111 12.71 -19.43 8.83
CA MET A 111 11.87 -20.54 9.29
C MET A 111 11.95 -20.74 10.79
N ALA A 112 13.14 -20.62 11.38
CA ALA A 112 13.31 -20.71 12.83
C ALA A 112 12.54 -19.62 13.58
N GLU A 113 12.52 -18.40 13.06
CA GLU A 113 11.73 -17.31 13.61
C GLU A 113 10.22 -17.60 13.52
N TRP A 114 9.73 -18.09 12.36
CA TRP A 114 8.33 -18.46 12.16
C TRP A 114 7.89 -19.56 13.13
N LEU A 115 8.66 -20.62 13.21
CA LEU A 115 8.38 -21.72 14.15
C LEU A 115 8.39 -21.25 15.60
N GLY A 116 9.27 -20.31 15.95
CA GLY A 116 9.33 -19.70 17.29
C GLY A 116 8.07 -18.89 17.64
N ARG A 117 7.44 -18.26 16.64
CA ARG A 117 6.19 -17.50 16.82
C ARG A 117 4.95 -18.39 16.93
N CYS A 118 5.01 -19.63 16.44
CA CYS A 118 3.91 -20.61 16.50
C CYS A 118 3.83 -21.36 17.83
N ARG A 119 4.74 -21.10 18.77
CA ARG A 119 4.73 -21.65 20.14
C ARG A 119 3.92 -20.74 21.06
#